data_dd0acf4eeb423de20546edab173daf16
#
_entry.id   dd0acf4eeb423de20546edab173daf16
#
_cell.length_a   1.000
_cell.length_b   1.000
_cell.length_c   1.000
_cell.angle_alpha   90.00
_cell.angle_beta   90.00
_cell.angle_gamma   90.00
#
_symmetry.space_group_name_H-M   'P 1'
#
loop_
_entity.id
_entity.type
_entity.pdbx_description
1 polymer ?
#
loop_
_entity_poly.entity_id
_entity_poly.type
_entity_poly.pdbx_seq_one_letter_code
_entity_poly.pdbx_strand_id
1 'polypeptide(L)'
;AWFSLGSAHEKTGRLPDAFEAYAHANGLIGQRWSRAMDAGIHELTATQCSRADLQACANSEVDGSRMVFIVGLPRCGSTLTEQILHSHNAAHGIGESELLPIVAARFHERGENGTLLPISMKNLDEKSLAAAASEYIDKAALNAGDATRIIDKQLGNYLYLGFIEKALPGARIIHCR
;
A
#
# COMPACT_ATOMS: atom_id res chain seq x y z
N ALA A 1 -3.66 21.87 -10.78
CA ALA A 1 -3.69 23.36 -10.81
C ALA A 1 -4.43 23.94 -9.60
N TRP A 2 -5.71 23.61 -9.33
CA TRP A 2 -6.50 24.21 -8.25
C TRP A 2 -6.00 23.86 -6.85
N PHE A 3 -5.58 22.64 -6.59
CA PHE A 3 -4.94 22.27 -5.31
C PHE A 3 -3.64 23.04 -5.08
N SER A 4 -2.84 23.23 -6.12
CA SER A 4 -1.60 24.01 -6.02
C SER A 4 -1.87 25.49 -5.76
N LEU A 5 -2.94 26.03 -6.35
CA LEU A 5 -3.39 27.40 -6.09
C LEU A 5 -3.89 27.56 -4.63
N GLY A 6 -4.67 26.60 -4.13
CA GLY A 6 -5.10 26.57 -2.72
C GLY A 6 -3.92 26.57 -1.77
N SER A 7 -2.92 25.72 -2.02
CA SER A 7 -1.69 25.67 -1.21
C SER A 7 -0.89 26.98 -1.26
N ALA A 8 -0.84 27.65 -2.41
CA ALA A 8 -0.18 28.95 -2.54
C ALA A 8 -0.90 30.04 -1.74
N HIS A 9 -2.24 30.08 -1.78
CA HIS A 9 -3.03 31.00 -0.98
C HIS A 9 -2.87 30.74 0.52
N GLU A 10 -2.89 29.47 0.95
CA GLU A 10 -2.69 29.07 2.34
C GLU A 10 -1.32 29.55 2.85
N LYS A 11 -0.24 29.30 2.09
CA LYS A 11 1.12 29.76 2.45
C LYS A 11 1.26 31.26 2.52
N THR A 12 0.42 32.02 1.83
CA THR A 12 0.39 33.49 1.86
C THR A 12 -0.64 34.06 2.83
N GLY A 13 -1.27 33.24 3.67
CA GLY A 13 -2.24 33.66 4.69
C GLY A 13 -3.62 34.02 4.14
N ARG A 14 -3.87 33.84 2.85
CA ARG A 14 -5.15 34.12 2.19
C ARG A 14 -6.11 32.92 2.35
N LEU A 15 -6.55 32.68 3.58
CA LEU A 15 -7.31 31.47 3.92
C LEU A 15 -8.67 31.34 3.20
N PRO A 16 -9.47 32.42 3.02
CA PRO A 16 -10.70 32.33 2.24
C PRO A 16 -10.45 31.88 0.80
N ASP A 17 -9.46 32.49 0.11
CA ASP A 17 -9.11 32.16 -1.28
C ASP A 17 -8.57 30.70 -1.37
N ALA A 18 -7.83 30.26 -0.36
CA ALA A 18 -7.36 28.86 -0.27
C ALA A 18 -8.55 27.89 -0.18
N PHE A 19 -9.52 28.20 0.67
CA PHE A 19 -10.71 27.37 0.83
C PHE A 19 -11.52 27.28 -0.48
N GLU A 20 -11.75 28.40 -1.14
CA GLU A 20 -12.45 28.42 -2.44
C GLU A 20 -11.73 27.60 -3.51
N ALA A 21 -10.39 27.72 -3.59
CA ALA A 21 -9.61 26.97 -4.53
C ALA A 21 -9.66 25.45 -4.25
N TYR A 22 -9.60 25.04 -2.98
CA TYR A 22 -9.74 23.63 -2.58
C TYR A 22 -11.16 23.11 -2.82
N ALA A 23 -12.19 23.89 -2.53
CA ALA A 23 -13.58 23.50 -2.76
C ALA A 23 -13.83 23.29 -4.27
N HIS A 24 -13.32 24.20 -5.12
CA HIS A 24 -13.38 24.04 -6.57
C HIS A 24 -12.65 22.82 -7.07
N ALA A 25 -11.41 22.57 -6.57
CA ALA A 25 -10.61 21.40 -6.91
C ALA A 25 -11.36 20.09 -6.59
N ASN A 26 -11.93 20.00 -5.39
CA ASN A 26 -12.70 18.83 -4.97
C ASN A 26 -13.98 18.64 -5.80
N GLY A 27 -14.63 19.74 -6.19
CA GLY A 27 -15.79 19.68 -7.09
C GLY A 27 -15.47 19.11 -8.47
N LEU A 28 -14.27 19.40 -9.00
CA LEU A 28 -13.81 18.88 -10.29
C LEU A 28 -13.46 17.38 -10.27
N ILE A 29 -13.01 16.85 -9.14
CA ILE A 29 -12.66 15.42 -9.03
C ILE A 29 -13.90 14.55 -9.21
N GLY A 30 -15.07 15.04 -8.83
CA GLY A 30 -16.35 14.34 -9.03
C GLY A 30 -16.49 13.02 -8.26
N GLN A 31 -15.42 12.52 -7.67
CA GLN A 31 -15.44 11.32 -6.85
C GLN A 31 -15.95 11.65 -5.46
N ARG A 32 -17.14 11.18 -5.15
CA ARG A 32 -17.64 11.20 -3.77
C ARG A 32 -17.28 9.88 -3.11
N TRP A 33 -16.59 9.97 -1.96
CA TRP A 33 -16.45 8.80 -1.11
C TRP A 33 -17.81 8.19 -0.80
N SER A 34 -17.90 6.89 -0.88
CA SER A 34 -19.11 6.13 -0.59
C SER A 34 -18.75 4.95 0.28
N ARG A 35 -19.42 4.81 1.42
CA ARG A 35 -19.28 3.65 2.31
C ARG A 35 -19.55 2.33 1.57
N ALA A 36 -20.47 2.34 0.60
CA ALA A 36 -20.76 1.16 -0.21
C ALA A 36 -19.60 0.76 -1.11
N MET A 37 -18.85 1.72 -1.67
CA MET A 37 -17.64 1.43 -2.46
C MET A 37 -16.54 0.82 -1.59
N ASP A 38 -16.29 1.39 -0.40
CA ASP A 38 -15.30 0.84 0.53
C ASP A 38 -15.68 -0.57 0.97
N ALA A 39 -16.93 -0.77 1.41
CA ALA A 39 -17.41 -2.10 1.80
C ALA A 39 -17.26 -3.11 0.65
N GLY A 40 -17.58 -2.70 -0.59
CA GLY A 40 -17.41 -3.55 -1.77
C GLY A 40 -15.98 -3.97 -2.03
N ILE A 41 -15.00 -3.05 -1.89
CA ILE A 41 -13.57 -3.39 -2.04
C ILE A 41 -13.13 -4.39 -0.97
N HIS A 42 -13.52 -4.18 0.28
CA HIS A 42 -13.17 -5.10 1.37
C HIS A 42 -13.79 -6.48 1.19
N GLU A 43 -15.05 -6.56 0.79
CA GLU A 43 -15.75 -7.81 0.52
C GLU A 43 -15.13 -8.56 -0.65
N LEU A 44 -14.83 -7.86 -1.75
CA LEU A 44 -14.14 -8.43 -2.91
C LEU A 44 -12.74 -8.93 -2.52
N THR A 45 -11.97 -8.16 -1.75
CA THR A 45 -10.64 -8.56 -1.29
C THR A 45 -10.73 -9.84 -0.44
N ALA A 46 -11.67 -9.89 0.50
CA ALA A 46 -11.88 -11.07 1.33
C ALA A 46 -12.31 -12.30 0.53
N THR A 47 -13.11 -12.11 -0.52
CA THR A 47 -13.58 -13.20 -1.40
C THR A 47 -12.47 -13.71 -2.30
N GLN A 48 -11.61 -12.84 -2.82
CA GLN A 48 -10.53 -13.20 -3.75
C GLN A 48 -9.24 -13.67 -3.06
N CYS A 49 -9.12 -13.40 -1.75
CA CYS A 49 -8.01 -13.82 -0.90
C CYS A 49 -8.50 -14.73 0.23
N SER A 50 -9.40 -15.67 -0.05
CA SER A 50 -9.85 -16.61 0.95
C SER A 50 -8.70 -17.50 1.44
N ARG A 51 -8.84 -18.07 2.65
CA ARG A 51 -7.84 -18.99 3.19
C ARG A 51 -7.59 -20.18 2.27
N ALA A 52 -8.61 -20.68 1.60
CA ALA A 52 -8.50 -21.78 0.64
C ALA A 52 -7.70 -21.36 -0.60
N ASP A 53 -7.95 -20.15 -1.13
CA ASP A 53 -7.22 -19.62 -2.28
C ASP A 53 -5.73 -19.40 -1.93
N LEU A 54 -5.45 -18.85 -0.74
CA LEU A 54 -4.08 -18.70 -0.24
C LEU A 54 -3.36 -20.06 -0.09
N GLN A 55 -4.04 -21.08 0.41
CA GLN A 55 -3.45 -22.42 0.54
C GLN A 55 -3.19 -23.09 -0.81
N ALA A 56 -4.00 -22.82 -1.82
CA ALA A 56 -3.85 -23.35 -3.17
C ALA A 56 -2.79 -22.61 -4.00
N CYS A 57 -2.49 -21.35 -3.67
CA CYS A 57 -1.50 -20.54 -4.36
C CYS A 57 -0.08 -20.92 -3.93
N ALA A 58 0.84 -21.09 -4.89
CA ALA A 58 2.25 -21.30 -4.61
C ALA A 58 2.87 -20.06 -3.93
N ASN A 59 3.90 -20.27 -3.11
CA ASN A 59 4.74 -19.17 -2.61
C ASN A 59 5.83 -18.86 -3.64
N SER A 60 6.33 -17.63 -3.64
CA SER A 60 7.60 -17.33 -4.29
C SER A 60 8.75 -17.96 -3.50
N GLU A 61 9.89 -18.20 -4.15
CA GLU A 61 11.13 -18.64 -3.49
C GLU A 61 11.92 -17.46 -2.86
N VAL A 62 11.45 -16.24 -2.99
CA VAL A 62 12.14 -15.04 -2.51
C VAL A 62 11.98 -14.89 -1.01
N ASP A 63 13.08 -14.78 -0.28
CA ASP A 63 13.05 -14.54 1.17
C ASP A 63 12.58 -13.11 1.49
N GLY A 64 11.35 -12.97 1.97
CA GLY A 64 10.75 -11.73 2.43
C GLY A 64 11.10 -11.35 3.88
N SER A 65 11.88 -12.13 4.60
CA SER A 65 12.12 -11.95 6.05
C SER A 65 12.70 -10.60 6.44
N ARG A 66 13.35 -9.91 5.51
CA ARG A 66 13.86 -8.55 5.68
C ARG A 66 12.75 -7.49 5.73
N MET A 67 11.57 -7.79 5.19
CA MET A 67 10.48 -6.83 5.07
C MET A 67 9.55 -6.83 6.30
N VAL A 68 9.16 -5.61 6.71
CA VAL A 68 8.18 -5.37 7.77
C VAL A 68 7.15 -4.39 7.23
N PHE A 69 5.89 -4.77 7.21
CA PHE A 69 4.79 -3.92 6.76
C PHE A 69 4.00 -3.39 7.94
N ILE A 70 3.85 -2.08 8.04
CA ILE A 70 2.94 -1.46 9.01
C ILE A 70 1.66 -1.09 8.30
N VAL A 71 0.56 -1.72 8.71
CA VAL A 71 -0.77 -1.51 8.14
C VAL A 71 -1.76 -1.06 9.22
N GLY A 72 -2.86 -0.47 8.83
CA GLY A 72 -3.89 -0.05 9.78
C GLY A 72 -4.76 1.08 9.23
N LEU A 73 -5.49 1.74 10.13
CA LEU A 73 -6.31 2.89 9.79
C LEU A 73 -5.52 4.20 9.97
N PRO A 74 -5.89 5.27 9.28
CA PRO A 74 -5.34 6.60 9.55
C PRO A 74 -5.47 6.96 11.04
N ARG A 75 -4.44 7.60 11.60
CA ARG A 75 -4.39 8.06 13.01
C ARG A 75 -4.27 6.94 14.06
N CYS A 76 -3.90 5.73 13.68
CA CYS A 76 -3.68 4.58 14.59
C CYS A 76 -2.29 4.55 15.25
N GLY A 77 -1.46 5.60 15.10
CA GLY A 77 -0.11 5.63 15.67
C GLY A 77 0.97 4.95 14.81
N SER A 78 0.66 4.59 13.57
CA SER A 78 1.59 3.92 12.64
C SER A 78 2.89 4.70 12.41
N THR A 79 2.84 6.03 12.31
CA THR A 79 4.04 6.87 12.17
C THR A 79 4.94 6.79 13.40
N LEU A 80 4.37 6.79 14.60
CA LEU A 80 5.13 6.62 15.84
C LEU A 80 5.76 5.21 15.89
N THR A 81 5.01 4.19 15.54
CA THR A 81 5.50 2.81 15.45
C THR A 81 6.68 2.70 14.49
N GLU A 82 6.57 3.28 13.29
CA GLU A 82 7.66 3.34 12.32
C GLU A 82 8.89 4.04 12.90
N GLN A 83 8.73 5.21 13.53
CA GLN A 83 9.84 5.98 14.10
C GLN A 83 10.55 5.22 15.22
N ILE A 84 9.80 4.53 16.08
CA ILE A 84 10.37 3.67 17.12
C ILE A 84 11.24 2.57 16.50
N LEU A 85 10.73 1.88 15.50
CA LEU A 85 11.47 0.81 14.82
C LEU A 85 12.67 1.36 14.04
N HIS A 86 12.48 2.48 13.32
CA HIS A 86 13.54 3.13 12.55
C HIS A 86 14.69 3.66 13.43
N SER A 87 14.44 3.97 14.70
CA SER A 87 15.48 4.39 15.64
C SER A 87 16.51 3.29 15.95
N HIS A 88 16.20 2.04 15.62
CA HIS A 88 17.14 0.93 15.77
C HIS A 88 18.10 0.89 14.58
N ASN A 89 19.41 0.75 14.83
CA ASN A 89 20.48 0.76 13.82
C ASN A 89 20.35 -0.34 12.73
N ALA A 90 19.65 -1.42 13.02
CA ALA A 90 19.41 -2.52 12.09
C ALA A 90 18.10 -2.37 11.30
N ALA A 91 17.37 -1.26 11.43
CA ALA A 91 16.08 -1.05 10.79
C ALA A 91 16.06 0.26 9.99
N HIS A 92 15.43 0.22 8.81
CA HIS A 92 15.25 1.37 7.94
C HIS A 92 13.79 1.53 7.52
N GLY A 93 13.18 2.66 7.85
CA GLY A 93 11.82 3.01 7.42
C GLY A 93 11.83 3.70 6.06
N ILE A 94 11.00 3.24 5.14
CA ILE A 94 10.82 3.86 3.81
C ILE A 94 9.56 4.74 3.73
N GLY A 95 8.85 4.88 4.85
CA GLY A 95 7.66 5.74 4.94
C GLY A 95 6.44 5.19 4.22
N GLU A 96 5.59 6.09 3.72
CA GLU A 96 4.39 5.78 2.93
C GLU A 96 4.78 5.56 1.47
N SER A 97 5.23 4.35 1.16
CA SER A 97 5.73 3.99 -0.15
C SER A 97 4.63 3.46 -1.06
N GLU A 98 4.58 3.94 -2.30
CA GLU A 98 3.72 3.40 -3.35
C GLU A 98 4.35 2.21 -4.10
N LEU A 99 5.49 1.70 -3.65
CA LEU A 99 6.21 0.62 -4.35
C LEU A 99 5.39 -0.66 -4.46
N LEU A 100 4.72 -1.08 -3.36
CA LEU A 100 3.95 -2.30 -3.36
C LEU A 100 2.74 -2.22 -4.30
N PRO A 101 1.88 -1.18 -4.26
CA PRO A 101 0.84 -0.97 -5.26
C PRO A 101 1.35 -0.95 -6.69
N ILE A 102 2.49 -0.29 -6.96
CA ILE A 102 3.08 -0.21 -8.32
C ILE A 102 3.51 -1.59 -8.81
N VAL A 103 4.23 -2.35 -7.98
CA VAL A 103 4.69 -3.69 -8.34
C VAL A 103 3.52 -4.66 -8.47
N ALA A 104 2.53 -4.56 -7.60
CA ALA A 104 1.33 -5.40 -7.62
C ALA A 104 0.36 -5.06 -8.75
N ALA A 105 0.46 -3.88 -9.36
CA ALA A 105 -0.48 -3.41 -10.40
C ALA A 105 -0.67 -4.38 -11.57
N ARG A 106 0.38 -5.14 -11.92
CA ARG A 106 0.35 -6.14 -13.01
C ARG A 106 -0.54 -7.34 -12.74
N PHE A 107 -0.92 -7.58 -11.48
CA PHE A 107 -1.74 -8.70 -11.06
C PHE A 107 -3.21 -8.35 -10.88
N HIS A 108 -3.57 -7.07 -11.02
CA HIS A 108 -4.95 -6.63 -10.96
C HIS A 108 -5.68 -6.94 -12.26
N GLU A 109 -6.85 -7.51 -12.14
CA GLU A 109 -7.79 -7.60 -13.24
C GLU A 109 -8.60 -6.31 -13.37
N ARG A 110 -9.14 -6.06 -14.55
CA ARG A 110 -10.04 -4.93 -14.78
C ARG A 110 -11.48 -5.42 -14.85
N GLY A 111 -12.34 -4.85 -14.05
CA GLY A 111 -13.78 -5.04 -14.14
C GLY A 111 -14.36 -4.41 -15.42
N GLU A 112 -15.62 -4.68 -15.70
CA GLU A 112 -16.33 -4.22 -16.92
C GLU A 112 -16.26 -2.69 -17.14
N ASN A 113 -16.18 -1.91 -16.06
CA ASN A 113 -16.07 -0.44 -16.11
C ASN A 113 -14.62 0.07 -16.05
N GLY A 114 -13.61 -0.79 -16.26
CA GLY A 114 -12.20 -0.46 -16.15
C GLY A 114 -11.69 -0.27 -14.72
N THR A 115 -12.52 -0.51 -13.70
CA THR A 115 -12.14 -0.47 -12.29
C THR A 115 -11.14 -1.57 -11.99
N LEU A 116 -10.06 -1.25 -11.27
CA LEU A 116 -9.12 -2.25 -10.79
C LEU A 116 -9.79 -3.12 -9.73
N LEU A 117 -9.79 -4.44 -9.96
CA LEU A 117 -10.27 -5.42 -9.00
C LEU A 117 -9.14 -5.80 -8.03
N PRO A 118 -9.44 -6.24 -6.81
CA PRO A 118 -8.45 -6.84 -5.93
C PRO A 118 -7.71 -8.00 -6.62
N ILE A 119 -6.47 -8.25 -6.19
CA ILE A 119 -5.67 -9.33 -6.75
C ILE A 119 -6.30 -10.68 -6.40
N SER A 120 -6.59 -11.47 -7.44
CA SER A 120 -7.07 -12.84 -7.26
C SER A 120 -5.90 -13.80 -7.04
N MET A 121 -5.89 -14.50 -5.91
CA MET A 121 -4.85 -15.50 -5.60
C MET A 121 -4.83 -16.67 -6.57
N LYS A 122 -5.93 -16.94 -7.27
CA LYS A 122 -6.07 -18.10 -8.20
C LYS A 122 -5.18 -17.99 -9.44
N ASN A 123 -4.84 -16.76 -9.83
CA ASN A 123 -4.13 -16.49 -11.09
C ASN A 123 -2.64 -16.17 -10.89
N LEU A 124 -2.12 -16.35 -9.67
CA LEU A 124 -0.74 -16.07 -9.34
C LEU A 124 0.14 -17.30 -9.58
N ASP A 125 1.15 -17.16 -10.42
CA ASP A 125 2.18 -18.15 -10.62
C ASP A 125 3.47 -17.78 -9.85
N GLU A 126 4.22 -18.79 -9.45
CA GLU A 126 5.43 -18.65 -8.65
C GLU A 126 6.48 -17.74 -9.29
N LYS A 127 6.70 -17.86 -10.60
CA LYS A 127 7.72 -17.10 -11.32
C LYS A 127 7.38 -15.61 -11.36
N SER A 128 6.13 -15.27 -11.64
CA SER A 128 5.66 -13.88 -11.65
C SER A 128 5.69 -13.27 -10.25
N LEU A 129 5.35 -14.06 -9.22
CA LEU A 129 5.48 -13.65 -7.82
C LEU A 129 6.92 -13.38 -7.44
N ALA A 130 7.85 -14.27 -7.80
CA ALA A 130 9.27 -14.12 -7.50
C ALA A 130 9.87 -12.88 -8.19
N ALA A 131 9.50 -12.62 -9.46
CA ALA A 131 9.95 -11.43 -10.18
C ALA A 131 9.43 -10.14 -9.51
N ALA A 132 8.17 -10.11 -9.09
CA ALA A 132 7.57 -8.99 -8.39
C ALA A 132 8.21 -8.76 -7.00
N ALA A 133 8.44 -9.84 -6.25
CA ALA A 133 9.06 -9.79 -4.95
C ALA A 133 10.50 -9.24 -5.02
N SER A 134 11.30 -9.74 -5.98
CA SER A 134 12.67 -9.24 -6.20
C SER A 134 12.67 -7.77 -6.57
N GLU A 135 11.83 -7.36 -7.52
CA GLU A 135 11.70 -5.96 -7.92
C GLU A 135 11.33 -5.05 -6.73
N TYR A 136 10.40 -5.51 -5.89
CA TYR A 136 9.97 -4.76 -4.71
C TYR A 136 11.10 -4.62 -3.69
N ILE A 137 11.78 -5.73 -3.34
CA ILE A 137 12.89 -5.73 -2.38
C ILE A 137 14.03 -4.84 -2.87
N ASP A 138 14.43 -4.96 -4.14
CA ASP A 138 15.52 -4.17 -4.72
C ASP A 138 15.23 -2.67 -4.61
N LYS A 139 14.02 -2.25 -4.95
CA LYS A 139 13.59 -0.85 -4.84
C LYS A 139 13.49 -0.37 -3.39
N ALA A 140 12.93 -1.18 -2.51
CA ALA A 140 12.80 -0.86 -1.09
C ALA A 140 14.17 -0.75 -0.39
N ALA A 141 15.16 -1.52 -0.85
CA ALA A 141 16.49 -1.55 -0.29
C ALA A 141 17.41 -0.40 -0.74
N LEU A 142 17.04 0.40 -1.76
CA LEU A 142 17.93 1.39 -2.39
C LEU A 142 18.65 2.31 -1.41
N ASN A 143 18.01 2.70 -0.31
CA ASN A 143 18.59 3.60 0.69
C ASN A 143 18.74 2.94 2.07
N ALA A 144 18.53 1.63 2.15
CA ALA A 144 18.49 0.92 3.43
C ALA A 144 19.88 0.52 3.97
N GLY A 145 20.93 0.65 3.17
CA GLY A 145 22.28 0.24 3.56
C GLY A 145 22.31 -1.20 4.09
N ASP A 146 22.99 -1.39 5.22
CA ASP A 146 23.13 -2.70 5.88
C ASP A 146 21.96 -3.05 6.83
N ALA A 147 20.86 -2.30 6.78
CA ALA A 147 19.71 -2.58 7.63
C ALA A 147 19.17 -4.00 7.37
N THR A 148 19.02 -4.77 8.42
CA THR A 148 18.48 -6.13 8.34
C THR A 148 16.95 -6.16 8.31
N ARG A 149 16.29 -5.03 8.54
CA ARG A 149 14.84 -4.84 8.45
C ARG A 149 14.52 -3.57 7.68
N ILE A 150 13.64 -3.69 6.71
CA ILE A 150 13.10 -2.57 5.92
C ILE A 150 11.62 -2.45 6.24
N ILE A 151 11.20 -1.27 6.67
CA ILE A 151 9.84 -1.01 7.16
C ILE A 151 9.09 -0.20 6.13
N ASP A 152 8.07 -0.79 5.53
CA ASP A 152 7.11 -0.11 4.66
C ASP A 152 5.86 0.23 5.49
N LYS A 153 5.64 1.53 5.70
CA LYS A 153 4.51 2.03 6.48
C LYS A 153 3.45 2.66 5.56
N GLN A 154 3.01 1.94 4.55
CA GLN A 154 1.86 2.33 3.75
C GLN A 154 0.62 1.64 4.30
N LEU A 155 -0.27 2.43 4.91
CA LEU A 155 -1.44 1.88 5.61
C LEU A 155 -2.33 1.05 4.70
N GLY A 156 -2.50 1.47 3.43
CA GLY A 156 -3.28 0.78 2.41
C GLY A 156 -2.77 -0.60 2.01
N ASN A 157 -1.55 -0.96 2.42
CA ASN A 157 -0.98 -2.29 2.15
C ASN A 157 -1.79 -3.44 2.77
N TYR A 158 -2.75 -3.16 3.66
CA TYR A 158 -3.68 -4.19 4.14
C TYR A 158 -4.49 -4.85 3.01
N LEU A 159 -4.73 -4.14 1.91
CA LEU A 159 -5.40 -4.69 0.72
C LEU A 159 -4.55 -5.73 -0.02
N TYR A 160 -3.26 -5.75 0.23
CA TYR A 160 -2.28 -6.61 -0.43
C TYR A 160 -1.75 -7.73 0.46
N LEU A 161 -2.32 -7.96 1.65
CA LEU A 161 -1.79 -8.95 2.60
C LEU A 161 -1.67 -10.36 2.01
N GLY A 162 -2.65 -10.80 1.21
CA GLY A 162 -2.57 -12.08 0.52
C GLY A 162 -1.42 -12.14 -0.49
N PHE A 163 -1.23 -11.06 -1.25
CA PHE A 163 -0.10 -10.94 -2.18
C PHE A 163 1.24 -10.92 -1.44
N ILE A 164 1.35 -10.15 -0.35
CA ILE A 164 2.56 -10.10 0.50
C ILE A 164 2.91 -11.50 1.02
N GLU A 165 1.92 -12.24 1.54
CA GLU A 165 2.13 -13.59 2.06
C GLU A 165 2.74 -14.53 1.02
N LYS A 166 2.29 -14.42 -0.23
CA LYS A 166 2.70 -15.29 -1.33
C LYS A 166 3.98 -14.81 -2.03
N ALA A 167 4.11 -13.51 -2.24
CA ALA A 167 5.28 -12.94 -2.91
C ALA A 167 6.51 -12.83 -1.99
N LEU A 168 6.31 -12.59 -0.70
CA LEU A 168 7.36 -12.29 0.29
C LEU A 168 7.26 -13.21 1.52
N PRO A 169 7.41 -14.54 1.37
CA PRO A 169 7.41 -15.46 2.49
C PRO A 169 8.38 -15.01 3.59
N GLY A 170 7.95 -15.05 4.83
CA GLY A 170 8.73 -14.59 5.97
C GLY A 170 8.63 -13.09 6.29
N ALA A 171 7.99 -12.28 5.46
CA ALA A 171 7.67 -10.88 5.78
C ALA A 171 6.84 -10.78 7.07
N ARG A 172 7.02 -9.69 7.80
CA ARG A 172 6.28 -9.44 9.05
C ARG A 172 5.24 -8.35 8.85
N ILE A 173 4.08 -8.54 9.46
CA ILE A 173 2.99 -7.56 9.43
C ILE A 173 2.78 -7.03 10.83
N ILE A 174 2.75 -5.71 10.97
CA ILE A 174 2.36 -4.98 12.19
C ILE A 174 1.05 -4.28 11.89
N HIS A 175 -0.02 -4.71 12.54
CA HIS A 175 -1.33 -4.07 12.44
C HIS A 175 -1.51 -3.08 13.59
N CYS A 176 -1.49 -1.78 13.27
CA CYS A 176 -1.80 -0.71 14.20
C CYS A 176 -3.31 -0.47 14.26
N ARG A 177 -3.87 -0.40 15.47
CA ARG A 177 -5.32 -0.20 15.71
C ARG A 177 -5.57 0.59 17.01
#